data_a341de36f23b453ec827c4c0d3ec09aa
#
_entry.id   a341de36f23b453ec827c4c0d3ec09aa
#
_cell.length_a   1.000
_cell.length_b   1.000
_cell.length_c   1.000
_cell.angle_alpha   90.00
_cell.angle_beta   90.00
_cell.angle_gamma   90.00
#
_symmetry.space_group_name_H-M   'P 1'
#
loop_
_entity.id
_entity.type
_entity.pdbx_description
1 polymer ?
#
loop_
_entity_poly.entity_id
_entity_poly.type
_entity_poly.pdbx_seq_one_letter_code
_entity_poly.pdbx_strand_id
1 'polypeptide(L)'
;MGKKLLTLNIGASSVTLAEYDAGGKSLTLLKYGKANLAAPLDSGNVTTILASALHEIMRTKGIKPGKVSISISGQMAFLRNAAIPFAGGQDRFDTLVRYEIEQNIPFPIDEMVCDSHILGDTVTGDKSVIIVASKVDQIENLVAAVKSVGFDPEVIDVVPISLINLLQASPTYEGGCAVILDIGAKTTSLSIIEGEKIYNRAIPVAGNTITKEIAQTLGCSIDEAENYKCQNAYVSMGGVTEDEDETLDRVSKVCRSVATRLHAEITRSINFYRSQQGGATPAKLYLTGGTALLPQLADFFQDSLQIEVAFLNPFDAVSVAAACQSPELEYDSVYLSATTGLAFRAAERASIAINLLPPSITLARKEAKRIPFVAIGSASLVAAAVFCYFSQASELEALRSEEESLSAELSRLDGIENNNKKAIEKFEAEKGAAQALAKNLIRRDAYLKRIETVREAIEGDMWIAKWDEKSVTVKTEEPKAQTSRRGRSRARQQPVEQRTEVVTTVTLRGWRDQTQRLAEKESESTIADLLKKRLEKTGAFATNGVEIVGAPTMGRKNSLQQVELNLKFEEPKWK
;
A
#
# COMPACT_ATOMS: atom_id res chain seq x y z
N MET A 1 -11.83 23.43 -24.75
CA MET A 1 -11.14 23.37 -23.44
C MET A 1 -10.86 21.90 -23.17
N GLY A 2 -9.61 21.56 -22.88
CA GLY A 2 -9.23 20.19 -22.57
C GLY A 2 -9.84 19.70 -21.25
N LYS A 3 -9.84 18.38 -21.03
CA LYS A 3 -10.31 17.76 -19.77
C LYS A 3 -9.25 18.06 -18.71
N LYS A 4 -9.60 18.86 -17.70
CA LYS A 4 -8.75 19.11 -16.54
C LYS A 4 -8.76 17.91 -15.62
N LEU A 5 -7.57 17.50 -15.18
CA LEU A 5 -7.34 16.39 -14.27
C LEU A 5 -6.64 16.93 -13.02
N LEU A 6 -7.15 16.55 -11.84
CA LEU A 6 -6.49 16.80 -10.57
C LEU A 6 -5.89 15.53 -10.05
N THR A 7 -4.65 15.60 -9.62
CA THR A 7 -3.91 14.49 -9.03
C THR A 7 -3.33 14.89 -7.68
N LEU A 8 -3.46 14.05 -6.70
CA LEU A 8 -3.01 14.26 -5.34
C LEU A 8 -2.11 13.10 -4.91
N ASN A 9 -0.86 13.39 -4.61
CA ASN A 9 0.03 12.44 -3.96
C ASN A 9 0.06 12.68 -2.46
N ILE A 10 -0.24 11.65 -1.67
CA ILE A 10 -0.22 11.71 -0.20
C ILE A 10 0.99 10.92 0.29
N GLY A 11 2.04 11.64 0.62
CA GLY A 11 3.27 11.11 1.20
C GLY A 11 3.22 11.03 2.73
N ALA A 12 4.33 10.59 3.34
CA ALA A 12 4.44 10.48 4.79
C ALA A 12 4.75 11.82 5.49
N SER A 13 5.38 12.78 4.79
CA SER A 13 5.76 14.09 5.34
C SER A 13 5.22 15.27 4.54
N SER A 14 4.73 15.04 3.33
CA SER A 14 4.22 16.10 2.46
C SER A 14 3.13 15.57 1.53
N VAL A 15 2.33 16.49 1.03
CA VAL A 15 1.34 16.24 -0.02
C VAL A 15 1.67 17.09 -1.24
N THR A 16 1.42 16.55 -2.41
CA THR A 16 1.59 17.25 -3.69
C THR A 16 0.29 17.18 -4.48
N LEU A 17 -0.25 18.33 -4.84
CA LEU A 17 -1.46 18.47 -5.66
C LEU A 17 -1.09 19.10 -6.99
N ALA A 18 -1.52 18.50 -8.09
CA ALA A 18 -1.25 19.01 -9.43
C ALA A 18 -2.50 19.01 -10.31
N GLU A 19 -2.58 19.99 -11.21
CA GLU A 19 -3.63 20.15 -12.23
C GLU A 19 -3.00 19.96 -13.60
N TYR A 20 -3.55 19.02 -14.37
CA TYR A 20 -3.11 18.72 -15.74
C TYR A 20 -4.22 19.01 -16.75
N ASP A 21 -3.84 19.33 -17.99
CA ASP A 21 -4.73 19.32 -19.15
C ASP A 21 -4.47 18.06 -20.00
N ALA A 22 -5.53 17.33 -20.28
CA ALA A 22 -5.52 16.11 -21.12
C ALA A 22 -6.17 16.34 -22.50
N GLY A 23 -6.34 17.58 -22.93
CA GLY A 23 -7.03 17.91 -24.19
C GLY A 23 -6.23 17.60 -25.47
N GLY A 24 -4.94 17.32 -25.37
CA GLY A 24 -4.03 17.02 -26.48
C GLY A 24 -3.58 15.56 -26.52
N LYS A 25 -2.62 15.27 -27.41
CA LYS A 25 -1.93 13.96 -27.45
C LYS A 25 -1.03 13.76 -26.22
N SER A 26 -0.42 14.83 -25.69
CA SER A 26 0.38 14.86 -24.47
C SER A 26 -0.39 15.49 -23.32
N LEU A 27 -0.06 15.12 -22.10
CA LEU A 27 -0.51 15.81 -20.89
C LEU A 27 0.29 17.11 -20.72
N THR A 28 -0.36 18.14 -20.17
CA THR A 28 0.30 19.41 -19.87
C THR A 28 0.07 19.76 -18.40
N LEU A 29 1.14 19.96 -17.64
CA LEU A 29 1.08 20.46 -16.27
C LEU A 29 0.67 21.93 -16.29
N LEU A 30 -0.47 22.25 -15.66
CA LEU A 30 -1.02 23.60 -15.59
C LEU A 30 -0.65 24.32 -14.29
N LYS A 31 -0.75 23.60 -13.16
CA LYS A 31 -0.48 24.10 -11.82
C LYS A 31 -0.03 22.97 -10.93
N TYR A 32 0.79 23.28 -9.94
CA TYR A 32 1.11 22.37 -8.86
C TYR A 32 1.34 23.11 -7.56
N GLY A 33 1.25 22.39 -6.47
CA GLY A 33 1.63 22.86 -5.16
C GLY A 33 2.00 21.69 -4.26
N LYS A 34 2.95 21.96 -3.36
CA LYS A 34 3.40 21.04 -2.33
C LYS A 34 3.21 21.72 -0.98
N ALA A 35 2.79 20.95 0.01
CA ALA A 35 2.75 21.38 1.40
C ALA A 35 3.28 20.27 2.30
N ASN A 36 4.00 20.65 3.35
CA ASN A 36 4.46 19.74 4.36
C ASN A 36 3.30 19.44 5.33
N LEU A 37 3.26 18.21 5.82
CA LEU A 37 2.31 17.79 6.85
C LEU A 37 2.80 18.29 8.22
N ALA A 38 1.91 18.91 8.98
CA ALA A 38 2.23 19.41 10.32
C ALA A 38 2.58 18.31 11.32
N ALA A 39 2.11 17.08 11.07
CA ALA A 39 2.43 15.88 11.83
C ALA A 39 2.27 14.63 10.96
N PRO A 40 2.86 13.49 11.34
CA PRO A 40 2.67 12.22 10.63
C PRO A 40 1.19 11.81 10.61
N LEU A 41 0.72 11.25 9.50
CA LEU A 41 -0.67 10.81 9.33
C LEU A 41 -1.08 9.66 10.27
N ASP A 42 -0.12 8.99 10.89
CA ASP A 42 -0.34 7.96 11.91
C ASP A 42 -0.48 8.51 13.34
N SER A 43 -0.40 9.84 13.52
CA SER A 43 -0.53 10.51 14.83
C SER A 43 -1.98 10.77 15.30
N GLY A 44 -2.97 10.27 14.58
CA GLY A 44 -4.38 10.22 15.05
C GLY A 44 -5.33 11.25 14.45
N ASN A 45 -4.87 12.34 13.84
CA ASN A 45 -5.76 13.36 13.27
C ASN A 45 -5.54 13.58 11.77
N VAL A 46 -5.68 12.51 10.99
CA VAL A 46 -5.48 12.51 9.52
C VAL A 46 -6.26 13.64 8.85
N THR A 47 -7.53 13.81 9.23
CA THR A 47 -8.42 14.76 8.59
C THR A 47 -7.92 16.20 8.75
N THR A 48 -7.57 16.62 9.94
CA THR A 48 -7.11 18.00 10.19
C THR A 48 -5.75 18.26 9.53
N ILE A 49 -4.81 17.30 9.65
CA ILE A 49 -3.46 17.44 9.10
C ILE A 49 -3.51 17.57 7.57
N LEU A 50 -4.26 16.67 6.92
CA LEU A 50 -4.36 16.66 5.46
C LEU A 50 -5.18 17.86 4.95
N ALA A 51 -6.27 18.22 5.63
CA ALA A 51 -7.08 19.36 5.26
C ALA A 51 -6.29 20.68 5.33
N SER A 52 -5.48 20.88 6.37
CA SER A 52 -4.65 22.08 6.50
C SER A 52 -3.67 22.21 5.33
N ALA A 53 -2.95 21.13 5.00
CA ALA A 53 -2.00 21.12 3.89
C ALA A 53 -2.68 21.36 2.53
N LEU A 54 -3.86 20.77 2.30
CA LEU A 54 -4.62 20.97 1.07
C LEU A 54 -5.14 22.41 0.96
N HIS A 55 -5.66 23.00 2.05
CA HIS A 55 -6.10 24.38 2.08
C HIS A 55 -4.94 25.36 1.77
N GLU A 56 -3.74 25.08 2.29
CA GLU A 56 -2.54 25.87 1.97
C GLU A 56 -2.25 25.85 0.47
N ILE A 57 -2.21 24.66 -0.15
CA ILE A 57 -1.96 24.53 -1.59
C ILE A 57 -3.05 25.24 -2.39
N MET A 58 -4.32 25.02 -2.05
CA MET A 58 -5.45 25.65 -2.74
C MET A 58 -5.35 27.18 -2.70
N ARG A 59 -5.04 27.72 -1.53
CA ARG A 59 -4.89 29.17 -1.33
C ARG A 59 -3.72 29.76 -2.10
N THR A 60 -2.55 29.10 -2.07
CA THR A 60 -1.30 29.61 -2.67
C THR A 60 -1.25 29.44 -4.18
N LYS A 61 -1.78 28.32 -4.69
CA LYS A 61 -1.70 27.98 -6.12
C LYS A 61 -3.01 28.20 -6.89
N GLY A 62 -4.08 28.57 -6.19
CA GLY A 62 -5.39 28.81 -6.79
C GLY A 62 -5.96 27.58 -7.51
N ILE A 63 -5.70 26.39 -6.97
CA ILE A 63 -6.27 25.15 -7.46
C ILE A 63 -7.65 25.01 -6.82
N LYS A 64 -8.67 24.80 -7.65
CA LYS A 64 -10.06 24.64 -7.18
C LYS A 64 -10.35 23.18 -6.89
N PRO A 65 -11.15 22.87 -5.85
CA PRO A 65 -11.58 21.50 -5.59
C PRO A 65 -12.45 20.96 -6.71
N GLY A 66 -12.41 19.64 -6.86
CA GLY A 66 -13.14 18.92 -7.90
C GLY A 66 -12.83 17.43 -7.80
N LYS A 67 -13.09 16.70 -8.86
CA LYS A 67 -12.74 15.29 -8.98
C LYS A 67 -11.23 15.13 -8.97
N VAL A 68 -10.72 14.24 -8.11
CA VAL A 68 -9.29 14.06 -7.91
C VAL A 68 -8.93 12.58 -7.93
N SER A 69 -7.82 12.26 -8.60
CA SER A 69 -7.16 10.96 -8.45
C SER A 69 -6.10 11.07 -7.35
N ILE A 70 -6.01 10.07 -6.50
CA ILE A 70 -5.14 10.05 -5.32
C ILE A 70 -4.10 8.93 -5.49
N SER A 71 -2.85 9.22 -5.15
CA SER A 71 -1.79 8.24 -5.00
C SER A 71 -1.37 8.19 -3.53
N ILE A 72 -1.37 6.99 -2.96
CA ILE A 72 -0.97 6.77 -1.56
C ILE A 72 0.40 6.11 -1.48
N SER A 73 1.09 6.32 -0.36
CA SER A 73 2.40 5.70 -0.13
C SER A 73 2.35 4.17 -0.25
N GLY A 74 3.34 3.57 -0.90
CA GLY A 74 3.46 2.12 -1.06
C GLY A 74 3.53 1.34 0.26
N GLN A 75 3.86 1.99 1.39
CA GLN A 75 3.80 1.32 2.70
C GLN A 75 2.37 1.12 3.22
N MET A 76 1.38 1.82 2.66
CA MET A 76 -0.03 1.67 3.02
C MET A 76 -0.72 0.55 2.23
N ALA A 77 -0.02 -0.07 1.30
CA ALA A 77 -0.56 -1.10 0.44
C ALA A 77 0.37 -2.31 0.32
N PHE A 78 -0.23 -3.45 0.09
CA PHE A 78 0.45 -4.70 -0.26
C PHE A 78 0.43 -4.82 -1.77
N LEU A 79 1.62 -4.92 -2.38
CA LEU A 79 1.77 -5.15 -3.81
C LEU A 79 2.38 -6.54 -4.02
N ARG A 80 1.77 -7.32 -4.90
CA ARG A 80 2.26 -8.65 -5.26
C ARG A 80 1.98 -8.97 -6.71
N ASN A 81 2.94 -9.63 -7.34
CA ASN A 81 2.73 -10.30 -8.62
C ASN A 81 2.38 -11.75 -8.40
N ALA A 82 1.43 -12.24 -9.19
CA ALA A 82 1.03 -13.64 -9.24
C ALA A 82 0.91 -14.11 -10.69
N ALA A 83 1.26 -15.36 -10.94
CA ALA A 83 0.94 -16.04 -12.19
C ALA A 83 -0.36 -16.82 -11.97
N ILE A 84 -1.40 -16.50 -12.72
CA ILE A 84 -2.74 -17.07 -12.55
C ILE A 84 -3.16 -17.78 -13.82
N PRO A 85 -3.54 -19.08 -13.75
CA PRO A 85 -4.01 -19.82 -14.90
C PRO A 85 -5.25 -19.20 -15.53
N PHE A 86 -5.18 -18.92 -16.83
CA PHE A 86 -6.32 -18.38 -17.59
C PHE A 86 -7.04 -19.53 -18.33
N ALA A 87 -7.70 -20.41 -17.54
CA ALA A 87 -8.46 -21.53 -18.08
C ALA A 87 -9.92 -21.45 -17.61
N GLY A 88 -10.86 -21.46 -18.55
CA GLY A 88 -12.31 -21.55 -18.25
C GLY A 88 -13.09 -20.24 -18.18
N GLY A 89 -12.57 -19.17 -18.82
CA GLY A 89 -13.27 -17.89 -18.97
C GLY A 89 -13.06 -16.89 -17.84
N GLN A 90 -13.60 -15.68 -18.00
CA GLN A 90 -13.36 -14.52 -17.14
C GLN A 90 -13.84 -14.78 -15.70
N ASP A 91 -15.04 -15.33 -15.51
CA ASP A 91 -15.60 -15.56 -14.16
C ASP A 91 -14.73 -16.49 -13.31
N ARG A 92 -14.15 -17.52 -13.96
CA ARG A 92 -13.23 -18.44 -13.28
C ARG A 92 -11.90 -17.77 -12.97
N PHE A 93 -11.41 -16.96 -13.89
CA PHE A 93 -10.20 -16.18 -13.68
C PHE A 93 -10.34 -15.22 -12.50
N ASP A 94 -11.44 -14.45 -12.45
CA ASP A 94 -11.73 -13.52 -11.34
C ASP A 94 -11.83 -14.27 -10.00
N THR A 95 -12.39 -15.49 -10.03
CA THR A 95 -12.42 -16.36 -8.85
C THR A 95 -11.00 -16.76 -8.40
N LEU A 96 -10.13 -17.15 -9.33
CA LEU A 96 -8.74 -17.50 -9.02
C LEU A 96 -7.93 -16.29 -8.52
N VAL A 97 -8.14 -15.11 -9.12
CA VAL A 97 -7.55 -13.86 -8.61
C VAL A 97 -7.98 -13.63 -7.16
N ARG A 98 -9.26 -13.79 -6.87
CA ARG A 98 -9.78 -13.62 -5.49
C ARG A 98 -9.13 -14.60 -4.52
N TYR A 99 -8.97 -15.87 -4.89
CA TYR A 99 -8.27 -16.84 -4.06
C TYR A 99 -6.80 -16.47 -3.83
N GLU A 100 -6.11 -16.01 -4.86
CA GLU A 100 -4.73 -15.55 -4.72
C GLU A 100 -4.63 -14.36 -3.76
N ILE A 101 -5.59 -13.45 -3.81
CA ILE A 101 -5.70 -12.33 -2.86
C ILE A 101 -5.87 -12.87 -1.44
N GLU A 102 -6.83 -13.77 -1.20
CA GLU A 102 -7.12 -14.35 0.11
C GLU A 102 -5.94 -15.13 0.71
N GLN A 103 -5.11 -15.76 -0.13
CA GLN A 103 -3.91 -16.50 0.29
C GLN A 103 -2.78 -15.63 0.80
N ASN A 104 -2.63 -14.46 0.19
CA ASN A 104 -1.39 -13.70 0.27
C ASN A 104 -1.52 -12.43 1.09
N ILE A 105 -2.74 -12.02 1.40
CA ILE A 105 -2.99 -10.86 2.25
C ILE A 105 -3.04 -11.31 3.72
N PRO A 106 -2.30 -10.63 4.61
CA PRO A 106 -2.17 -11.03 6.00
C PRO A 106 -3.37 -10.65 6.89
N PHE A 107 -4.46 -10.20 6.29
CA PHE A 107 -5.67 -9.72 6.97
C PHE A 107 -6.92 -10.37 6.37
N PRO A 108 -8.02 -10.42 7.11
CA PRO A 108 -9.31 -10.85 6.56
C PRO A 108 -9.66 -10.00 5.33
N ILE A 109 -10.14 -10.64 4.26
CA ILE A 109 -10.44 -9.94 3.00
C ILE A 109 -11.53 -8.87 3.20
N ASP A 110 -12.41 -9.05 4.16
CA ASP A 110 -13.48 -8.10 4.49
C ASP A 110 -12.96 -6.79 5.10
N GLU A 111 -11.74 -6.79 5.64
CA GLU A 111 -11.06 -5.59 6.14
C GLU A 111 -10.18 -4.91 5.08
N MET A 112 -10.13 -5.48 3.87
CA MET A 112 -9.25 -5.02 2.81
C MET A 112 -10.02 -4.53 1.59
N VAL A 113 -9.53 -3.48 1.00
CA VAL A 113 -9.85 -3.12 -0.37
C VAL A 113 -8.72 -3.62 -1.27
N CYS A 114 -9.08 -4.36 -2.30
CA CYS A 114 -8.16 -4.99 -3.22
C CYS A 114 -8.55 -4.68 -4.66
N ASP A 115 -7.54 -4.55 -5.51
CA ASP A 115 -7.71 -4.48 -6.95
C ASP A 115 -6.55 -5.19 -7.63
N SER A 116 -6.72 -5.56 -8.90
CA SER A 116 -5.72 -6.27 -9.68
C SER A 116 -5.70 -5.83 -11.13
N HIS A 117 -4.52 -5.95 -11.75
CA HIS A 117 -4.35 -5.63 -13.16
C HIS A 117 -3.52 -6.73 -13.85
N ILE A 118 -3.96 -7.16 -15.04
CA ILE A 118 -3.24 -8.13 -15.86
C ILE A 118 -2.10 -7.40 -16.56
N LEU A 119 -0.87 -7.83 -16.32
CA LEU A 119 0.34 -7.26 -16.93
C LEU A 119 0.60 -7.87 -18.32
N GLY A 120 0.31 -9.17 -18.50
CA GLY A 120 0.52 -9.89 -19.76
C GLY A 120 0.49 -11.41 -19.58
N ASP A 121 1.11 -12.13 -20.51
CA ASP A 121 1.17 -13.59 -20.50
C ASP A 121 2.55 -14.08 -20.03
N THR A 122 2.56 -15.07 -19.14
CA THR A 122 3.81 -15.72 -18.73
C THR A 122 4.27 -16.73 -19.79
N VAL A 123 5.54 -17.16 -19.71
CA VAL A 123 6.11 -18.19 -20.60
C VAL A 123 5.33 -19.52 -20.50
N THR A 124 4.66 -19.78 -19.39
CA THR A 124 3.84 -20.98 -19.16
C THR A 124 2.41 -20.85 -19.69
N GLY A 125 2.02 -19.69 -20.21
CA GLY A 125 0.66 -19.42 -20.69
C GLY A 125 -0.33 -18.95 -19.61
N ASP A 126 0.14 -18.76 -18.37
CA ASP A 126 -0.63 -18.14 -17.29
C ASP A 126 -0.66 -16.61 -17.47
N LYS A 127 -1.61 -15.93 -16.85
CA LYS A 127 -1.62 -14.46 -16.79
C LYS A 127 -0.72 -13.96 -15.65
N SER A 128 0.20 -13.06 -15.96
CA SER A 128 0.92 -12.28 -14.96
C SER A 128 -0.01 -11.18 -14.45
N VAL A 129 -0.27 -11.15 -13.15
CA VAL A 129 -1.22 -10.23 -12.53
C VAL A 129 -0.54 -9.49 -11.40
N ILE A 130 -0.66 -8.16 -11.39
CA ILE A 130 -0.32 -7.39 -10.21
C ILE A 130 -1.55 -7.22 -9.32
N ILE A 131 -1.41 -7.55 -8.05
CA ILE A 131 -2.44 -7.43 -7.03
C ILE A 131 -2.02 -6.34 -6.06
N VAL A 132 -2.94 -5.45 -5.75
CA VAL A 132 -2.74 -4.38 -4.78
C VAL A 132 -3.87 -4.43 -3.76
N ALA A 133 -3.51 -4.34 -2.48
CA ALA A 133 -4.47 -4.36 -1.39
C ALA A 133 -4.10 -3.34 -0.30
N SER A 134 -5.09 -2.75 0.32
CA SER A 134 -4.92 -1.82 1.44
C SER A 134 -6.05 -1.99 2.46
N LYS A 135 -5.86 -1.55 3.69
CA LYS A 135 -6.90 -1.57 4.71
C LYS A 135 -8.01 -0.57 4.39
N VAL A 136 -9.27 -1.04 4.46
CA VAL A 136 -10.46 -0.22 4.18
C VAL A 136 -10.48 1.03 5.06
N ASP A 137 -10.28 0.88 6.36
CA ASP A 137 -10.32 1.97 7.34
C ASP A 137 -9.29 3.08 7.04
N GLN A 138 -8.08 2.70 6.61
CA GLN A 138 -7.06 3.67 6.21
C GLN A 138 -7.50 4.47 4.99
N ILE A 139 -8.04 3.79 3.98
CA ILE A 139 -8.53 4.45 2.76
C ILE A 139 -9.73 5.34 3.04
N GLU A 140 -10.70 4.88 3.86
CA GLU A 140 -11.88 5.65 4.23
C GLU A 140 -11.52 6.93 4.98
N ASN A 141 -10.56 6.87 5.90
CA ASN A 141 -10.05 8.04 6.61
C ASN A 141 -9.42 9.08 5.67
N LEU A 142 -8.63 8.63 4.69
CA LEU A 142 -8.05 9.52 3.68
C LEU A 142 -9.13 10.13 2.78
N VAL A 143 -10.09 9.32 2.34
CA VAL A 143 -11.23 9.80 1.54
C VAL A 143 -12.05 10.84 2.30
N ALA A 144 -12.33 10.60 3.59
CA ALA A 144 -13.05 11.53 4.43
C ALA A 144 -12.30 12.88 4.56
N ALA A 145 -10.97 12.80 4.78
CA ALA A 145 -10.12 13.98 4.86
C ALA A 145 -10.12 14.81 3.56
N VAL A 146 -9.99 14.15 2.42
CA VAL A 146 -9.97 14.81 1.11
C VAL A 146 -11.36 15.40 0.77
N LYS A 147 -12.43 14.69 1.11
CA LYS A 147 -13.81 15.18 0.94
C LYS A 147 -14.13 16.39 1.82
N SER A 148 -13.58 16.46 3.02
CA SER A 148 -13.81 17.60 3.94
C SER A 148 -13.34 18.94 3.36
N VAL A 149 -12.40 18.90 2.40
CA VAL A 149 -11.86 20.08 1.71
C VAL A 149 -12.57 20.34 0.38
N GLY A 150 -13.55 19.51 0.01
CA GLY A 150 -14.38 19.67 -1.18
C GLY A 150 -13.87 18.92 -2.41
N PHE A 151 -12.81 18.13 -2.33
CA PHE A 151 -12.42 17.22 -3.41
C PHE A 151 -13.27 15.95 -3.44
N ASP A 152 -13.45 15.38 -4.62
CA ASP A 152 -14.16 14.12 -4.82
C ASP A 152 -13.21 13.04 -5.39
N PRO A 153 -12.70 12.11 -4.58
CA PRO A 153 -11.75 11.08 -5.03
C PRO A 153 -12.40 10.13 -6.06
N GLU A 154 -11.89 10.09 -7.30
CA GLU A 154 -12.36 9.16 -8.34
C GLU A 154 -11.55 7.87 -8.40
N VAL A 155 -10.26 7.96 -8.18
CA VAL A 155 -9.30 6.85 -8.21
C VAL A 155 -8.40 6.96 -7.01
N ILE A 156 -8.10 5.82 -6.39
CA ILE A 156 -7.03 5.70 -5.39
C ILE A 156 -6.05 4.65 -5.91
N ASP A 157 -4.89 5.12 -6.29
CA ASP A 157 -3.76 4.32 -6.75
C ASP A 157 -2.64 4.34 -5.71
N VAL A 158 -1.55 3.65 -5.97
CA VAL A 158 -0.37 3.61 -5.10
C VAL A 158 0.84 4.20 -5.80
N VAL A 159 1.70 4.86 -5.05
CA VAL A 159 2.90 5.53 -5.59
C VAL A 159 3.75 4.61 -6.47
N PRO A 160 4.08 3.37 -6.08
CA PRO A 160 4.86 2.48 -6.93
C PRO A 160 4.27 2.28 -8.33
N ILE A 161 2.94 2.10 -8.42
CA ILE A 161 2.26 1.92 -9.72
C ILE A 161 2.27 3.23 -10.52
N SER A 162 1.99 4.36 -9.86
CA SER A 162 2.06 5.67 -10.52
C SER A 162 3.45 5.93 -11.10
N LEU A 163 4.53 5.60 -10.37
CA LEU A 163 5.90 5.76 -10.86
C LEU A 163 6.24 4.81 -12.02
N ILE A 164 5.75 3.58 -11.99
CA ILE A 164 5.88 2.64 -13.09
C ILE A 164 5.18 3.18 -14.34
N ASN A 165 3.96 3.69 -14.20
CA ASN A 165 3.21 4.30 -15.30
C ASN A 165 3.94 5.52 -15.88
N LEU A 166 4.58 6.34 -15.03
CA LEU A 166 5.41 7.46 -15.48
C LEU A 166 6.61 6.96 -16.28
N LEU A 167 7.37 6.00 -15.75
CA LEU A 167 8.56 5.48 -16.44
C LEU A 167 8.19 4.89 -17.79
N GLN A 168 7.12 4.09 -17.86
CA GLN A 168 6.66 3.47 -19.11
C GLN A 168 6.11 4.48 -20.12
N ALA A 169 5.62 5.64 -19.65
CA ALA A 169 5.20 6.75 -20.52
C ALA A 169 6.35 7.65 -20.95
N SER A 170 7.51 7.54 -20.32
CA SER A 170 8.68 8.35 -20.63
C SER A 170 9.37 7.87 -21.92
N PRO A 171 9.63 8.76 -22.89
CA PRO A 171 10.35 8.38 -24.11
C PRO A 171 11.83 8.03 -23.85
N THR A 172 12.35 8.34 -22.67
CA THR A 172 13.74 8.00 -22.27
C THR A 172 13.86 6.56 -21.73
N TYR A 173 12.75 5.85 -21.55
CA TYR A 173 12.74 4.45 -21.17
C TYR A 173 12.59 3.55 -22.40
N GLU A 174 13.69 2.97 -22.81
CA GLU A 174 13.76 2.09 -23.99
C GLU A 174 13.31 0.63 -23.69
N GLY A 175 12.82 0.37 -22.48
CA GLY A 175 12.52 -0.98 -22.01
C GLY A 175 13.71 -1.62 -21.27
N GLY A 176 13.63 -2.93 -21.03
CA GLY A 176 14.65 -3.67 -20.29
C GLY A 176 14.43 -3.66 -18.78
N CYS A 177 15.43 -4.17 -18.04
CA CYS A 177 15.36 -4.23 -16.59
C CYS A 177 15.82 -2.90 -15.98
N ALA A 178 14.93 -2.23 -15.24
CA ALA A 178 15.20 -0.97 -14.55
C ALA A 178 14.73 -1.02 -13.09
N VAL A 179 15.37 -0.22 -12.25
CA VAL A 179 14.95 0.02 -10.85
C VAL A 179 14.39 1.42 -10.73
N ILE A 180 13.25 1.58 -10.10
CA ILE A 180 12.77 2.86 -9.57
C ILE A 180 12.96 2.82 -8.05
N LEU A 181 13.63 3.83 -7.52
CA LEU A 181 13.86 4.00 -6.08
C LEU A 181 13.22 5.32 -5.64
N ASP A 182 12.08 5.22 -4.98
CA ASP A 182 11.39 6.36 -4.36
C ASP A 182 11.83 6.47 -2.90
N ILE A 183 12.73 7.42 -2.60
CA ILE A 183 13.26 7.64 -1.26
C ILE A 183 12.40 8.70 -0.58
N GLY A 184 11.38 8.24 0.15
CA GLY A 184 10.47 9.09 0.89
C GLY A 184 11.02 9.52 2.26
N ALA A 185 10.11 10.04 3.11
CA ALA A 185 10.48 10.42 4.49
C ALA A 185 10.54 9.20 5.42
N LYS A 186 9.56 8.30 5.36
CA LYS A 186 9.41 7.18 6.31
C LYS A 186 9.90 5.85 5.76
N THR A 187 9.72 5.64 4.45
CA THR A 187 10.11 4.41 3.76
C THR A 187 10.68 4.74 2.38
N THR A 188 11.52 3.84 1.89
CA THR A 188 11.95 3.80 0.50
C THR A 188 11.20 2.70 -0.23
N SER A 189 10.56 3.03 -1.34
CA SER A 189 9.94 2.06 -2.23
C SER A 189 10.90 1.69 -3.35
N LEU A 190 11.20 0.41 -3.48
CA LEU A 190 12.00 -0.14 -4.55
C LEU A 190 11.10 -0.93 -5.49
N SER A 191 11.05 -0.53 -6.77
CA SER A 191 10.35 -1.26 -7.82
C SER A 191 11.34 -1.68 -8.90
N ILE A 192 11.40 -2.97 -9.24
CA ILE A 192 12.15 -3.47 -10.40
C ILE A 192 11.14 -3.79 -11.48
N ILE A 193 11.42 -3.35 -12.70
CA ILE A 193 10.56 -3.50 -13.86
C ILE A 193 11.37 -4.17 -14.96
N GLU A 194 10.84 -5.25 -15.53
CA GLU A 194 11.41 -5.95 -16.66
C GLU A 194 10.26 -6.48 -17.54
N GLY A 195 9.83 -5.69 -18.53
CA GLY A 195 8.65 -6.00 -19.33
C GLY A 195 7.39 -6.12 -18.45
N GLU A 196 6.83 -7.34 -18.41
CA GLU A 196 5.64 -7.67 -17.62
C GLU A 196 5.96 -8.12 -16.18
N LYS A 197 7.24 -8.26 -15.84
CA LYS A 197 7.66 -8.60 -14.49
C LYS A 197 7.85 -7.33 -13.67
N ILE A 198 7.19 -7.28 -12.53
CA ILE A 198 7.31 -6.18 -11.58
C ILE A 198 7.62 -6.79 -10.21
N TYR A 199 8.69 -6.33 -9.59
CA TYR A 199 8.99 -6.64 -8.20
C TYR A 199 8.95 -5.36 -7.38
N ASN A 200 8.21 -5.36 -6.28
CA ASN A 200 8.13 -4.21 -5.39
C ASN A 200 8.49 -4.61 -3.96
N ARG A 201 9.22 -3.73 -3.28
CA ARG A 201 9.58 -3.88 -1.88
C ARG A 201 9.62 -2.53 -1.18
N ALA A 202 8.99 -2.44 -0.01
CA ALA A 202 9.14 -1.32 0.89
C ALA A 202 10.34 -1.57 1.84
N ILE A 203 11.25 -0.61 1.90
CA ILE A 203 12.45 -0.64 2.74
C ILE A 203 12.27 0.39 3.85
N PRO A 204 12.38 0.02 5.14
CA PRO A 204 12.17 0.95 6.27
C PRO A 204 13.42 1.81 6.58
N VAL A 205 14.16 2.21 5.56
CA VAL A 205 15.30 3.12 5.62
C VAL A 205 15.01 4.27 4.67
N ALA A 206 14.92 5.49 5.19
CA ALA A 206 14.50 6.66 4.43
C ALA A 206 14.91 7.97 5.14
N GLY A 207 14.36 9.11 4.73
CA GLY A 207 14.73 10.44 5.24
C GLY A 207 14.67 10.58 6.76
N ASN A 208 13.62 10.05 7.39
CA ASN A 208 13.46 10.12 8.85
C ASN A 208 14.51 9.28 9.60
N THR A 209 15.09 8.28 8.97
CA THR A 209 16.21 7.53 9.54
C THR A 209 17.43 8.43 9.65
N ILE A 210 17.72 9.19 8.60
CA ILE A 210 18.82 10.18 8.59
C ILE A 210 18.58 11.24 9.68
N THR A 211 17.37 11.82 9.71
CA THR A 211 17.01 12.85 10.69
C THR A 211 17.18 12.39 12.12
N LYS A 212 16.73 11.18 12.45
CA LYS A 212 16.86 10.61 13.79
C LYS A 212 18.33 10.39 14.18
N GLU A 213 19.16 9.92 13.27
CA GLU A 213 20.59 9.70 13.54
C GLU A 213 21.34 11.02 13.64
N ILE A 214 20.98 12.04 12.86
CA ILE A 214 21.51 13.40 13.03
C ILE A 214 21.13 13.95 14.41
N ALA A 215 19.85 13.85 14.82
CA ALA A 215 19.39 14.29 16.12
C ALA A 215 20.17 13.63 17.28
N GLN A 216 20.40 12.33 17.18
CA GLN A 216 21.19 11.59 18.15
C GLN A 216 22.67 12.02 18.15
N THR A 217 23.25 12.24 16.98
CA THR A 217 24.65 12.61 16.81
C THR A 217 24.95 14.02 17.30
N LEU A 218 24.02 14.95 17.09
CA LEU A 218 24.15 16.35 17.49
C LEU A 218 23.53 16.63 18.87
N GLY A 219 22.72 15.72 19.43
CA GLY A 219 22.01 15.93 20.69
C GLY A 219 20.92 17.01 20.60
N CYS A 220 20.30 17.17 19.42
CA CYS A 220 19.29 18.18 19.13
C CYS A 220 17.89 17.59 18.93
N SER A 221 16.87 18.43 18.83
CA SER A 221 15.51 17.98 18.53
C SER A 221 15.40 17.43 17.10
N ILE A 222 14.34 16.64 16.85
CA ILE A 222 14.06 16.09 15.50
C ILE A 222 13.85 17.21 14.48
N ASP A 223 13.16 18.30 14.89
CA ASP A 223 12.87 19.41 13.99
C ASP A 223 14.14 20.18 13.62
N GLU A 224 15.05 20.41 14.58
CA GLU A 224 16.36 21.01 14.32
C GLU A 224 17.21 20.11 13.41
N ALA A 225 17.22 18.81 13.65
CA ALA A 225 17.92 17.84 12.82
C ALA A 225 17.37 17.79 11.39
N GLU A 226 16.03 17.87 11.22
CA GLU A 226 15.39 17.92 9.91
C GLU A 226 15.77 19.18 9.14
N ASN A 227 15.72 20.33 9.81
CA ASN A 227 16.15 21.60 9.22
C ASN A 227 17.63 21.58 8.82
N TYR A 228 18.49 21.04 9.69
CA TYR A 228 19.91 20.90 9.39
C TYR A 228 20.15 19.95 8.20
N LYS A 229 19.46 18.82 8.17
CA LYS A 229 19.49 17.87 7.04
C LYS A 229 19.13 18.55 5.72
N CYS A 230 18.03 19.29 5.69
CA CYS A 230 17.55 19.92 4.46
C CYS A 230 18.45 21.06 3.94
N GLN A 231 19.18 21.74 4.84
CA GLN A 231 19.99 22.89 4.48
C GLN A 231 21.46 22.57 4.22
N ASN A 232 22.03 21.62 4.97
CA ASN A 232 23.48 21.44 5.04
C ASN A 232 23.95 20.01 4.76
N ALA A 233 23.06 18.99 4.89
CA ALA A 233 23.53 17.62 4.83
C ALA A 233 23.84 17.16 3.39
N TYR A 234 24.85 16.31 3.27
CA TYR A 234 25.22 15.60 2.04
C TYR A 234 25.74 14.20 2.37
N VAL A 235 25.88 13.33 1.36
CA VAL A 235 26.46 12.01 1.53
C VAL A 235 27.97 12.08 1.30
N SER A 236 28.76 11.86 2.33
CA SER A 236 30.23 11.83 2.16
C SER A 236 30.63 10.70 1.21
N MET A 237 31.37 11.01 0.15
CA MET A 237 31.87 10.01 -0.82
C MET A 237 33.10 9.22 -0.31
N GLY A 238 33.65 9.61 0.83
CA GLY A 238 34.87 9.04 1.38
C GLY A 238 36.12 9.76 0.86
N GLY A 239 37.12 9.84 1.67
CA GLY A 239 38.30 10.66 1.49
C GLY A 239 38.45 11.57 2.73
N VAL A 240 39.62 12.11 2.91
CA VAL A 240 39.84 13.15 3.93
C VAL A 240 39.30 14.45 3.33
N THR A 241 38.01 14.68 3.40
CA THR A 241 37.46 16.03 3.30
C THR A 241 37.69 16.64 4.67
N GLU A 242 38.71 17.47 4.78
CA GLU A 242 38.83 18.43 5.86
C GLU A 242 37.73 19.49 5.66
N ASP A 243 36.45 19.13 5.92
CA ASP A 243 35.46 20.14 6.14
C ASP A 243 35.89 20.89 7.40
N GLU A 244 36.08 22.19 7.30
CA GLU A 244 36.43 23.07 8.41
C GLU A 244 35.35 23.03 9.51
N ASP A 245 34.15 22.53 9.18
CA ASP A 245 33.01 22.34 10.08
C ASP A 245 32.92 20.87 10.53
N GLU A 246 33.40 20.59 11.75
CA GLU A 246 33.32 19.28 12.40
C GLU A 246 31.88 18.74 12.47
N THR A 247 30.89 19.62 12.61
CA THR A 247 29.48 19.26 12.68
C THR A 247 29.01 18.72 11.33
N LEU A 248 29.39 19.38 10.27
CA LEU A 248 29.06 18.99 8.90
C LEU A 248 29.71 17.63 8.54
N ASP A 249 30.96 17.43 8.91
CA ASP A 249 31.66 16.15 8.73
C ASP A 249 30.94 14.99 9.48
N ARG A 250 30.57 15.21 10.73
CA ARG A 250 29.81 14.22 11.51
C ARG A 250 28.46 13.88 10.87
N VAL A 251 27.73 14.90 10.39
CA VAL A 251 26.44 14.71 9.73
C VAL A 251 26.60 14.01 8.37
N SER A 252 27.59 14.37 7.57
CA SER A 252 27.85 13.71 6.28
C SER A 252 28.20 12.23 6.44
N LYS A 253 28.91 11.87 7.49
CA LYS A 253 29.20 10.47 7.86
C LYS A 253 27.93 9.73 8.29
N VAL A 254 27.03 10.37 9.03
CA VAL A 254 25.70 9.81 9.36
C VAL A 254 24.92 9.55 8.06
N CYS A 255 24.85 10.52 7.16
CA CYS A 255 24.18 10.35 5.86
C CYS A 255 24.77 9.18 5.07
N ARG A 256 26.10 9.07 5.01
CA ARG A 256 26.78 7.94 4.37
C ARG A 256 26.44 6.60 5.03
N SER A 257 26.39 6.54 6.36
CA SER A 257 26.02 5.32 7.09
C SER A 257 24.62 4.84 6.69
N VAL A 258 23.65 5.75 6.65
CA VAL A 258 22.27 5.44 6.26
C VAL A 258 22.20 5.05 4.77
N ALA A 259 22.90 5.77 3.90
CA ALA A 259 23.00 5.44 2.47
C ALA A 259 23.60 4.04 2.25
N THR A 260 24.63 3.66 3.03
CA THR A 260 25.24 2.32 2.98
C THR A 260 24.24 1.24 3.40
N ARG A 261 23.42 1.48 4.43
CA ARG A 261 22.37 0.53 4.82
C ARG A 261 21.31 0.40 3.73
N LEU A 262 20.92 1.53 3.13
CA LEU A 262 19.96 1.51 2.02
C LEU A 262 20.55 0.78 0.80
N HIS A 263 21.80 1.02 0.46
CA HIS A 263 22.53 0.29 -0.58
C HIS A 263 22.52 -1.24 -0.33
N ALA A 264 22.76 -1.68 0.89
CA ALA A 264 22.72 -3.10 1.23
C ALA A 264 21.33 -3.72 1.01
N GLU A 265 20.26 -2.98 1.33
CA GLU A 265 18.88 -3.43 1.10
C GLU A 265 18.52 -3.44 -0.39
N ILE A 266 18.99 -2.45 -1.16
CA ILE A 266 18.84 -2.40 -2.62
C ILE A 266 19.53 -3.61 -3.24
N THR A 267 20.78 -3.84 -2.90
CA THR A 267 21.58 -4.98 -3.41
C THR A 267 20.92 -6.31 -3.06
N ARG A 268 20.42 -6.47 -1.83
CA ARG A 268 19.66 -7.66 -1.42
C ARG A 268 18.40 -7.85 -2.28
N SER A 269 17.68 -6.77 -2.57
CA SER A 269 16.47 -6.82 -3.39
C SER A 269 16.77 -7.18 -4.84
N ILE A 270 17.80 -6.61 -5.43
CA ILE A 270 18.26 -6.93 -6.79
C ILE A 270 18.71 -8.40 -6.86
N ASN A 271 19.49 -8.85 -5.89
CA ASN A 271 19.95 -10.24 -5.85
C ASN A 271 18.79 -11.22 -5.65
N PHE A 272 17.81 -10.89 -4.82
CA PHE A 272 16.59 -11.68 -4.65
C PHE A 272 15.82 -11.76 -5.97
N TYR A 273 15.62 -10.64 -6.66
CA TYR A 273 14.93 -10.59 -7.95
C TYR A 273 15.63 -11.47 -8.98
N ARG A 274 16.94 -11.38 -9.08
CA ARG A 274 17.73 -12.19 -10.01
C ARG A 274 17.71 -13.68 -9.69
N SER A 275 17.92 -14.03 -8.43
CA SER A 275 18.10 -15.44 -8.03
C SER A 275 16.79 -16.18 -7.83
N GLN A 276 15.75 -15.51 -7.33
CA GLN A 276 14.49 -16.15 -6.97
C GLN A 276 13.39 -15.96 -8.02
N GLN A 277 13.43 -14.84 -8.76
CA GLN A 277 12.43 -14.56 -9.79
C GLN A 277 12.97 -14.71 -11.24
N GLY A 278 14.24 -15.10 -11.38
CA GLY A 278 14.86 -15.28 -12.69
C GLY A 278 14.87 -14.01 -13.54
N GLY A 279 15.04 -12.85 -12.88
CA GLY A 279 15.11 -11.57 -13.55
C GLY A 279 16.50 -11.19 -14.03
N ALA A 280 16.59 -10.26 -14.97
CA ALA A 280 17.84 -9.71 -15.45
C ALA A 280 18.50 -8.75 -14.43
N THR A 281 19.76 -8.45 -14.63
CA THR A 281 20.45 -7.39 -13.89
C THR A 281 19.92 -6.04 -14.38
N PRO A 282 19.46 -5.15 -13.47
CA PRO A 282 19.03 -3.81 -13.86
C PRO A 282 20.16 -3.03 -14.54
N ALA A 283 19.85 -2.39 -15.65
CA ALA A 283 20.80 -1.55 -16.37
C ALA A 283 20.81 -0.11 -15.84
N LYS A 284 19.67 0.35 -15.30
CA LYS A 284 19.50 1.74 -14.86
C LYS A 284 18.66 1.81 -13.58
N LEU A 285 19.04 2.74 -12.71
CA LEU A 285 18.32 3.07 -11.49
C LEU A 285 17.78 4.50 -11.61
N TYR A 286 16.46 4.63 -11.48
CA TYR A 286 15.78 5.92 -11.48
C TYR A 286 15.47 6.34 -10.05
N LEU A 287 15.98 7.49 -9.65
CA LEU A 287 15.75 8.09 -8.33
C LEU A 287 14.55 9.04 -8.36
N THR A 288 13.76 9.00 -7.31
CA THR A 288 12.69 9.96 -7.03
C THR A 288 12.42 10.05 -5.53
N GLY A 289 11.51 10.93 -5.13
CA GLY A 289 11.20 11.17 -3.72
C GLY A 289 12.10 12.24 -3.09
N GLY A 290 11.59 12.92 -2.06
CA GLY A 290 12.24 14.10 -1.50
C GLY A 290 13.64 13.87 -0.92
N THR A 291 13.89 12.68 -0.38
CA THR A 291 15.21 12.33 0.18
C THR A 291 16.25 12.03 -0.92
N ALA A 292 15.81 11.71 -2.13
CA ALA A 292 16.70 11.51 -3.27
C ALA A 292 17.48 12.80 -3.66
N LEU A 293 16.96 13.96 -3.25
CA LEU A 293 17.62 15.27 -3.44
C LEU A 293 18.82 15.50 -2.51
N LEU A 294 19.09 14.59 -1.56
CA LEU A 294 20.26 14.72 -0.70
C LEU A 294 21.53 14.75 -1.57
N PRO A 295 22.33 15.82 -1.50
CA PRO A 295 23.52 15.97 -2.33
C PRO A 295 24.45 14.75 -2.27
N GLN A 296 25.02 14.37 -3.39
CA GLN A 296 25.93 13.23 -3.58
C GLN A 296 25.30 11.85 -3.36
N LEU A 297 23.99 11.75 -3.05
CA LEU A 297 23.33 10.44 -2.86
C LEU A 297 23.25 9.66 -4.18
N ALA A 298 22.98 10.35 -5.30
CA ALA A 298 22.94 9.75 -6.63
C ALA A 298 24.32 9.20 -7.03
N ASP A 299 25.37 10.01 -6.83
CA ASP A 299 26.75 9.62 -7.10
C ASP A 299 27.18 8.42 -6.24
N PHE A 300 26.82 8.45 -4.95
CA PHE A 300 27.07 7.34 -4.04
C PHE A 300 26.43 6.04 -4.53
N PHE A 301 25.20 6.06 -5.01
CA PHE A 301 24.56 4.86 -5.55
C PHE A 301 25.17 4.43 -6.87
N GLN A 302 25.51 5.37 -7.74
CA GLN A 302 26.19 5.06 -9.01
C GLN A 302 27.53 4.35 -8.78
N ASP A 303 28.32 4.86 -7.85
CA ASP A 303 29.61 4.26 -7.50
C ASP A 303 29.48 2.94 -6.75
N SER A 304 28.49 2.83 -5.85
CA SER A 304 28.34 1.63 -5.01
C SER A 304 27.65 0.47 -5.72
N LEU A 305 26.67 0.76 -6.58
CA LEU A 305 25.91 -0.27 -7.31
C LEU A 305 26.51 -0.61 -8.66
N GLN A 306 27.37 0.25 -9.22
CA GLN A 306 27.92 0.14 -10.58
C GLN A 306 26.82 0.03 -11.66
N ILE A 307 25.72 0.79 -11.46
CA ILE A 307 24.57 0.90 -12.34
C ILE A 307 24.41 2.38 -12.68
N GLU A 308 24.00 2.69 -13.90
CA GLU A 308 23.66 4.07 -14.27
C GLU A 308 22.53 4.61 -13.37
N VAL A 309 22.74 5.76 -12.75
CA VAL A 309 21.76 6.40 -11.87
C VAL A 309 21.28 7.70 -12.53
N ALA A 310 19.96 7.87 -12.62
CA ALA A 310 19.33 9.09 -13.11
C ALA A 310 18.12 9.45 -12.25
N PHE A 311 17.70 10.71 -12.25
CA PHE A 311 16.42 11.09 -11.67
C PHE A 311 15.27 10.73 -12.61
N LEU A 312 14.16 10.25 -12.04
CA LEU A 312 12.92 10.03 -12.78
C LEU A 312 12.26 11.38 -13.05
N ASN A 313 12.56 11.95 -14.22
CA ASN A 313 12.07 13.28 -14.59
C ASN A 313 10.64 13.19 -15.18
N PRO A 314 9.60 13.75 -14.52
CA PRO A 314 8.24 13.72 -15.03
C PRO A 314 8.07 14.55 -16.33
N PHE A 315 8.94 15.53 -16.57
CA PHE A 315 8.83 16.44 -17.73
C PHE A 315 9.31 15.81 -19.04
N ASP A 316 9.94 14.65 -18.98
CA ASP A 316 10.23 13.85 -20.19
C ASP A 316 8.93 13.31 -20.82
N ALA A 317 7.90 13.06 -19.99
CA ALA A 317 6.64 12.46 -20.42
C ALA A 317 5.50 13.48 -20.59
N VAL A 318 5.60 14.68 -20.02
CA VAL A 318 4.55 15.71 -20.06
C VAL A 318 5.11 17.09 -20.39
N SER A 319 4.29 17.91 -21.05
CA SER A 319 4.61 19.32 -21.27
C SER A 319 4.33 20.14 -20.02
N VAL A 320 4.99 21.30 -19.91
CA VAL A 320 4.78 22.26 -18.82
C VAL A 320 4.22 23.56 -19.41
N ALA A 321 3.12 24.04 -18.87
CA ALA A 321 2.55 25.32 -19.28
C ALA A 321 3.49 26.48 -18.91
N ALA A 322 3.59 27.50 -19.75
CA ALA A 322 4.49 28.65 -19.54
C ALA A 322 4.27 29.31 -18.16
N ALA A 323 3.02 29.36 -17.69
CA ALA A 323 2.70 29.93 -16.37
C ALA A 323 3.20 29.08 -15.18
N CYS A 324 3.62 27.83 -15.40
CA CYS A 324 4.12 26.91 -14.39
C CYS A 324 5.65 26.80 -14.40
N GLN A 325 6.31 27.35 -15.40
CA GLN A 325 7.77 27.33 -15.52
C GLN A 325 8.39 28.25 -14.47
N SER A 326 9.19 27.70 -13.59
CA SER A 326 9.97 28.41 -12.57
C SER A 326 11.24 27.60 -12.24
N PRO A 327 12.28 28.23 -11.71
CA PRO A 327 13.48 27.51 -11.27
C PRO A 327 13.20 26.45 -10.21
N GLU A 328 12.21 26.69 -9.35
CA GLU A 328 11.80 25.74 -8.30
C GLU A 328 11.16 24.48 -8.90
N LEU A 329 10.56 24.56 -10.09
CA LEU A 329 9.90 23.43 -10.73
C LEU A 329 10.88 22.27 -11.01
N GLU A 330 12.10 22.59 -11.41
CA GLU A 330 13.12 21.57 -11.68
C GLU A 330 13.49 20.82 -10.39
N TYR A 331 13.68 21.56 -9.30
CA TYR A 331 13.93 21.00 -7.98
C TYR A 331 12.71 20.18 -7.46
N ASP A 332 11.49 20.68 -7.68
CA ASP A 332 10.26 20.02 -7.27
C ASP A 332 9.87 18.83 -8.17
N SER A 333 10.59 18.55 -9.26
CA SER A 333 10.30 17.48 -10.21
C SER A 333 10.12 16.12 -9.53
N VAL A 334 10.95 15.78 -8.54
CA VAL A 334 10.91 14.53 -7.79
C VAL A 334 9.61 14.34 -7.00
N TYR A 335 8.94 15.41 -6.59
CA TYR A 335 7.64 15.37 -5.91
C TYR A 335 6.48 15.27 -6.90
N LEU A 336 6.72 15.63 -8.17
CA LEU A 336 5.74 15.57 -9.25
C LEU A 336 5.70 14.21 -9.96
N SER A 337 6.72 13.37 -9.79
CA SER A 337 6.81 12.08 -10.48
C SER A 337 5.57 11.21 -10.22
N ALA A 338 5.16 11.05 -8.96
CA ALA A 338 3.97 10.25 -8.62
C ALA A 338 2.67 10.89 -9.15
N THR A 339 2.51 12.22 -9.05
CA THR A 339 1.32 12.92 -9.56
C THR A 339 1.24 12.87 -11.08
N THR A 340 2.38 12.92 -11.77
CA THR A 340 2.42 12.79 -13.23
C THR A 340 2.05 11.39 -13.69
N GLY A 341 2.60 10.35 -13.07
CA GLY A 341 2.20 8.98 -13.36
C GLY A 341 0.70 8.73 -13.10
N LEU A 342 0.19 9.31 -12.03
CA LEU A 342 -1.23 9.29 -11.71
C LEU A 342 -2.08 10.08 -12.72
N ALA A 343 -1.54 11.13 -13.34
CA ALA A 343 -2.22 11.87 -14.39
C ALA A 343 -2.42 11.02 -15.66
N PHE A 344 -1.46 10.16 -16.01
CA PHE A 344 -1.65 9.16 -17.07
C PHE A 344 -2.77 8.20 -16.72
N ARG A 345 -2.88 7.77 -15.46
CA ARG A 345 -3.99 6.94 -14.96
C ARG A 345 -5.33 7.65 -15.07
N ALA A 346 -5.42 8.92 -14.67
CA ALA A 346 -6.63 9.74 -14.73
C ALA A 346 -7.04 10.08 -16.18
N ALA A 347 -6.06 10.11 -17.08
CA ALA A 347 -6.29 10.28 -18.52
C ALA A 347 -6.62 8.98 -19.27
N GLU A 348 -6.69 7.83 -18.56
CA GLU A 348 -6.88 6.49 -19.15
C GLU A 348 -5.77 6.10 -20.15
N ARG A 349 -4.53 6.59 -19.89
CA ARG A 349 -3.34 6.34 -20.72
C ARG A 349 -2.26 5.55 -19.99
N ALA A 350 -2.55 5.09 -18.78
CA ALA A 350 -1.64 4.29 -17.97
C ALA A 350 -1.62 2.84 -18.45
N SER A 351 -0.47 2.22 -18.39
CA SER A 351 -0.31 0.78 -18.67
C SER A 351 -0.86 -0.10 -17.54
N ILE A 352 -0.80 0.39 -16.29
CA ILE A 352 -1.33 -0.32 -15.13
C ILE A 352 -2.43 0.54 -14.50
N ALA A 353 -3.60 -0.05 -14.31
CA ALA A 353 -4.77 0.64 -13.82
C ALA A 353 -5.27 -0.04 -12.54
N ILE A 354 -4.98 0.56 -11.40
CA ILE A 354 -5.44 0.13 -10.06
C ILE A 354 -6.40 1.17 -9.50
N ASN A 355 -7.37 0.72 -8.71
CA ASN A 355 -8.27 1.60 -7.99
C ASN A 355 -8.70 0.99 -6.65
N LEU A 356 -8.13 1.46 -5.58
CA LEU A 356 -8.43 1.07 -4.20
C LEU A 356 -9.60 1.87 -3.59
N LEU A 357 -10.46 2.47 -4.41
CA LEU A 357 -11.62 3.17 -3.90
C LEU A 357 -12.64 2.16 -3.33
N PRO A 358 -13.05 2.27 -2.05
CA PRO A 358 -13.92 1.30 -1.42
C PRO A 358 -15.23 1.07 -2.18
N PRO A 359 -15.72 -0.19 -2.22
CA PRO A 359 -16.99 -0.52 -2.88
C PRO A 359 -18.17 0.29 -2.35
N SER A 360 -18.18 0.63 -1.06
CA SER A 360 -19.18 1.49 -0.42
C SER A 360 -19.34 2.83 -1.16
N ILE A 361 -18.23 3.46 -1.55
CA ILE A 361 -18.22 4.73 -2.27
C ILE A 361 -18.57 4.55 -3.75
N THR A 362 -18.04 3.50 -4.38
CA THR A 362 -18.30 3.22 -5.80
C THR A 362 -19.76 2.80 -6.05
N LEU A 363 -20.36 2.03 -5.14
CA LEU A 363 -21.76 1.65 -5.18
C LEU A 363 -22.66 2.86 -4.96
N ALA A 364 -22.40 3.68 -3.94
CA ALA A 364 -23.15 4.92 -3.71
C ALA A 364 -23.13 5.85 -4.94
N ARG A 365 -21.99 5.93 -5.65
CA ARG A 365 -21.91 6.69 -6.92
C ARG A 365 -22.69 6.06 -8.06
N LYS A 366 -22.64 4.72 -8.19
CA LYS A 366 -23.42 4.01 -9.21
C LYS A 366 -24.92 4.22 -8.96
N GLU A 367 -25.33 4.18 -7.69
CA GLU A 367 -26.70 4.44 -7.28
C GLU A 367 -27.09 5.92 -7.52
N ALA A 368 -26.24 6.86 -7.12
CA ALA A 368 -26.44 8.28 -7.37
C ALA A 368 -26.54 8.60 -8.88
N LYS A 369 -25.76 7.93 -9.74
CA LYS A 369 -25.87 8.05 -11.19
C LYS A 369 -27.14 7.41 -11.75
N ARG A 370 -27.71 6.40 -11.09
CA ARG A 370 -28.99 5.76 -11.48
C ARG A 370 -30.20 6.57 -11.06
N ILE A 371 -30.09 7.35 -9.96
CA ILE A 371 -31.18 8.21 -9.46
C ILE A 371 -31.78 9.12 -10.54
N PRO A 372 -31.02 9.89 -11.37
CA PRO A 372 -31.61 10.72 -12.40
C PRO A 372 -32.29 9.89 -13.51
N PHE A 373 -31.79 8.71 -13.87
CA PHE A 373 -32.42 7.82 -14.84
C PHE A 373 -33.67 7.17 -14.27
N VAL A 374 -33.65 6.81 -12.99
CA VAL A 374 -34.86 6.35 -12.28
C VAL A 374 -35.86 7.49 -12.13
N ALA A 375 -35.38 8.71 -11.81
CA ALA A 375 -36.24 9.88 -11.75
C ALA A 375 -36.83 10.27 -13.12
N ILE A 376 -36.04 10.19 -14.21
CA ILE A 376 -36.50 10.40 -15.57
C ILE A 376 -37.47 9.26 -15.98
N GLY A 377 -37.16 8.00 -15.64
CA GLY A 377 -38.03 6.86 -15.88
C GLY A 377 -39.34 6.95 -15.10
N SER A 378 -39.28 7.36 -13.81
CA SER A 378 -40.49 7.59 -13.01
C SER A 378 -41.26 8.82 -13.49
N ALA A 379 -40.56 9.89 -13.89
CA ALA A 379 -41.21 11.08 -14.47
C ALA A 379 -41.89 10.76 -15.84
N SER A 380 -41.27 9.90 -16.67
CA SER A 380 -41.89 9.45 -17.91
C SER A 380 -43.09 8.53 -17.67
N LEU A 381 -43.02 7.70 -16.59
CA LEU A 381 -44.17 6.87 -16.16
C LEU A 381 -45.32 7.73 -15.64
N VAL A 382 -45.01 8.75 -14.83
CA VAL A 382 -45.99 9.72 -14.33
C VAL A 382 -46.58 10.52 -15.51
N ALA A 383 -45.75 10.96 -16.46
CA ALA A 383 -46.23 11.65 -17.67
C ALA A 383 -47.13 10.75 -18.54
N ALA A 384 -46.77 9.45 -18.66
CA ALA A 384 -47.63 8.47 -19.36
C ALA A 384 -48.96 8.21 -18.62
N ALA A 385 -48.91 8.13 -17.27
CA ALA A 385 -50.11 7.97 -16.43
C ALA A 385 -51.01 9.20 -16.51
N VAL A 386 -50.42 10.42 -16.48
CA VAL A 386 -51.16 11.68 -16.69
C VAL A 386 -51.73 11.77 -18.12
N PHE A 387 -50.99 11.33 -19.12
CA PHE A 387 -51.47 11.26 -20.51
C PHE A 387 -52.61 10.25 -20.65
N CYS A 388 -52.50 9.05 -20.06
CA CYS A 388 -53.60 8.07 -20.01
C CYS A 388 -54.81 8.60 -19.24
N TYR A 389 -54.59 9.36 -18.15
CA TYR A 389 -55.69 10.02 -17.41
C TYR A 389 -56.42 11.05 -18.25
N PHE A 390 -55.70 11.92 -18.96
CA PHE A 390 -56.34 12.89 -19.85
C PHE A 390 -56.98 12.23 -21.09
N SER A 391 -56.50 11.06 -21.50
CA SER A 391 -57.11 10.28 -22.60
C SER A 391 -58.35 9.48 -22.17
N GLN A 392 -58.44 9.18 -20.87
CA GLN A 392 -59.56 8.43 -20.30
C GLN A 392 -60.11 9.19 -19.08
N ALA A 393 -60.91 10.24 -19.33
CA ALA A 393 -61.41 11.16 -18.30
C ALA A 393 -62.38 10.54 -17.24
N SER A 394 -62.45 9.20 -17.10
CA SER A 394 -63.39 8.52 -16.22
C SER A 394 -62.79 7.70 -15.07
N GLU A 395 -61.44 7.68 -14.88
CA GLU A 395 -60.84 6.82 -13.84
C GLU A 395 -60.09 7.60 -12.77
N LEU A 396 -60.83 8.35 -11.94
CA LEU A 396 -60.28 9.06 -10.79
C LEU A 396 -59.73 8.10 -9.71
N GLU A 397 -60.10 6.82 -9.75
CA GLU A 397 -59.63 5.82 -8.77
C GLU A 397 -58.19 5.32 -9.00
N ALA A 398 -57.72 5.33 -10.27
CA ALA A 398 -56.34 4.92 -10.57
C ALA A 398 -55.32 5.91 -10.00
N LEU A 399 -55.68 7.22 -9.92
CA LEU A 399 -54.82 8.27 -9.36
C LEU A 399 -54.57 8.10 -7.87
N ARG A 400 -55.54 7.62 -7.08
CA ARG A 400 -55.33 7.37 -5.64
C ARG A 400 -54.39 6.24 -5.37
N SER A 401 -54.40 5.17 -6.19
CA SER A 401 -53.46 4.06 -6.05
C SER A 401 -52.02 4.44 -6.41
N GLU A 402 -51.85 5.42 -7.30
CA GLU A 402 -50.54 5.93 -7.71
C GLU A 402 -49.92 6.89 -6.67
N GLU A 403 -50.77 7.67 -6.01
CA GLU A 403 -50.37 8.53 -4.88
C GLU A 403 -49.89 7.69 -3.68
N GLU A 404 -50.49 6.52 -3.43
CA GLU A 404 -50.04 5.56 -2.42
C GLU A 404 -48.69 4.95 -2.80
N SER A 405 -48.43 4.66 -4.06
CA SER A 405 -47.14 4.10 -4.50
C SER A 405 -45.97 5.09 -4.39
N LEU A 406 -46.25 6.39 -4.68
CA LEU A 406 -45.28 7.47 -4.54
C LEU A 406 -44.93 7.76 -3.06
N SER A 407 -45.91 7.67 -2.17
CA SER A 407 -45.69 7.83 -0.73
C SER A 407 -44.85 6.69 -0.13
N ALA A 408 -45.04 5.46 -0.67
CA ALA A 408 -44.25 4.29 -0.29
C ALA A 408 -42.78 4.41 -0.78
N GLU A 409 -42.59 5.01 -1.97
CA GLU A 409 -41.27 5.26 -2.53
C GLU A 409 -40.49 6.36 -1.78
N LEU A 410 -41.21 7.42 -1.33
CA LEU A 410 -40.69 8.44 -0.42
C LEU A 410 -40.29 7.84 0.93
N SER A 411 -41.15 6.96 1.49
CA SER A 411 -40.79 6.23 2.72
C SER A 411 -39.57 5.33 2.55
N ARG A 412 -39.33 4.80 1.37
CA ARG A 412 -38.16 4.02 1.03
C ARG A 412 -36.89 4.89 0.91
N LEU A 413 -37.02 6.09 0.34
CA LEU A 413 -35.94 7.08 0.25
C LEU A 413 -35.55 7.62 1.64
N ASP A 414 -36.52 7.85 2.50
CA ASP A 414 -36.28 8.18 3.93
C ASP A 414 -35.57 7.04 4.66
N GLY A 415 -35.90 5.79 4.31
CA GLY A 415 -35.17 4.61 4.81
C GLY A 415 -33.70 4.56 4.37
N ILE A 416 -33.41 4.97 3.14
CA ILE A 416 -32.03 5.05 2.60
C ILE A 416 -31.26 6.21 3.25
N GLU A 417 -31.93 7.36 3.45
CA GLU A 417 -31.31 8.50 4.15
C GLU A 417 -30.97 8.15 5.61
N ASN A 418 -31.86 7.47 6.30
CA ASN A 418 -31.62 6.97 7.66
C ASN A 418 -30.50 5.91 7.72
N ASN A 419 -30.40 5.06 6.71
CA ASN A 419 -29.28 4.10 6.62
C ASN A 419 -27.94 4.79 6.36
N ASN A 420 -27.93 5.85 5.55
CA ASN A 420 -26.73 6.67 5.35
C ASN A 420 -26.32 7.41 6.63
N LYS A 421 -27.28 7.96 7.38
CA LYS A 421 -26.99 8.57 8.71
C LYS A 421 -26.39 7.55 9.68
N LYS A 422 -26.95 6.34 9.76
CA LYS A 422 -26.39 5.26 10.60
C LYS A 422 -25.00 4.80 10.14
N ALA A 423 -24.72 4.83 8.83
CA ALA A 423 -23.40 4.53 8.30
C ALA A 423 -22.37 5.61 8.68
N ILE A 424 -22.77 6.87 8.66
CA ILE A 424 -21.94 8.02 9.09
C ILE A 424 -21.63 7.93 10.59
N GLU A 425 -22.64 7.64 11.43
CA GLU A 425 -22.45 7.45 12.89
C GLU A 425 -21.50 6.25 13.19
N LYS A 426 -21.66 5.14 12.44
CA LYS A 426 -20.75 3.99 12.56
C LYS A 426 -19.32 4.35 12.16
N PHE A 427 -19.17 5.14 11.10
CA PHE A 427 -17.89 5.66 10.64
C PHE A 427 -17.20 6.57 11.68
N GLU A 428 -17.97 7.43 12.34
CA GLU A 428 -17.42 8.28 13.40
C GLU A 428 -17.02 7.50 14.66
N ALA A 429 -17.75 6.44 14.99
CA ALA A 429 -17.40 5.53 16.09
C ALA A 429 -16.12 4.73 15.78
N GLU A 430 -15.97 4.24 14.53
CA GLU A 430 -14.76 3.52 14.08
C GLU A 430 -13.53 4.43 13.99
N LYS A 431 -13.72 5.73 13.67
CA LYS A 431 -12.67 6.76 13.69
C LYS A 431 -12.05 6.92 15.08
N GLY A 432 -12.88 6.83 16.13
CA GLY A 432 -12.40 6.82 17.52
C GLY A 432 -11.55 5.60 17.87
N ALA A 433 -11.90 4.43 17.32
CA ALA A 433 -11.13 3.20 17.52
C ALA A 433 -9.78 3.22 16.77
N ALA A 434 -9.74 3.80 15.56
CA ALA A 434 -8.51 3.97 14.78
C ALA A 434 -7.50 4.89 15.45
N GLN A 435 -7.95 5.92 16.17
CA GLN A 435 -7.09 6.79 16.98
C GLN A 435 -6.38 6.05 18.12
N ALA A 436 -7.01 5.01 18.67
CA ALA A 436 -6.38 4.14 19.69
C ALA A 436 -5.33 3.19 19.09
N LEU A 437 -5.52 2.77 17.83
CA LEU A 437 -4.61 1.86 17.13
C LEU A 437 -3.31 2.53 16.64
N ALA A 438 -3.34 3.84 16.37
CA ALA A 438 -2.16 4.62 15.96
C ALA A 438 -0.99 4.57 16.95
N LYS A 439 -1.29 4.31 18.23
CA LYS A 439 -0.29 4.17 19.32
C LYS A 439 0.57 2.89 19.21
N ASN A 440 0.15 1.92 18.38
CA ASN A 440 0.80 0.61 18.28
C ASN A 440 1.68 0.42 17.03
N LEU A 441 1.91 1.47 16.25
CA LEU A 441 2.59 1.39 14.94
C LEU A 441 4.09 1.05 15.01
N ILE A 442 4.73 1.19 16.17
CA ILE A 442 6.14 0.81 16.38
C ILE A 442 6.38 -0.71 16.23
N ARG A 443 5.31 -1.53 16.41
CA ARG A 443 5.40 -3.00 16.24
C ARG A 443 5.18 -3.48 14.79
N ARG A 444 4.87 -2.56 13.88
CA ARG A 444 4.41 -2.86 12.53
C ARG A 444 5.45 -3.55 11.65
N ASP A 445 6.71 -3.13 11.73
CA ASP A 445 7.77 -3.68 10.86
C ASP A 445 8.12 -5.13 11.20
N ALA A 446 8.11 -5.48 12.49
CA ALA A 446 8.28 -6.86 12.91
C ALA A 446 7.10 -7.74 12.45
N TYR A 447 5.89 -7.18 12.46
CA TYR A 447 4.68 -7.86 12.04
C TYR A 447 4.69 -8.18 10.53
N LEU A 448 5.02 -7.21 9.71
CA LEU A 448 5.11 -7.39 8.26
C LEU A 448 6.14 -8.44 7.85
N LYS A 449 7.29 -8.46 8.53
CA LYS A 449 8.33 -9.46 8.29
C LYS A 449 7.87 -10.88 8.62
N ARG A 450 7.08 -11.06 9.67
CA ARG A 450 6.49 -12.36 10.04
C ARG A 450 5.54 -12.88 8.96
N ILE A 451 4.71 -11.98 8.41
CA ILE A 451 3.77 -12.31 7.34
C ILE A 451 4.51 -12.70 6.06
N GLU A 452 5.56 -11.97 5.71
CA GLU A 452 6.37 -12.24 4.53
C GLU A 452 7.02 -13.63 4.59
N THR A 453 7.55 -14.03 5.75
CA THR A 453 8.11 -15.35 5.97
C THR A 453 7.09 -16.47 5.71
N VAL A 454 5.87 -16.29 6.20
CA VAL A 454 4.80 -17.28 5.96
C VAL A 454 4.38 -17.27 4.48
N ARG A 455 4.33 -16.11 3.86
CA ARG A 455 4.01 -15.96 2.43
C ARG A 455 5.00 -16.67 1.52
N GLU A 456 6.30 -16.58 1.82
CA GLU A 456 7.35 -17.26 1.05
C GLU A 456 7.27 -18.79 1.13
N ALA A 457 6.72 -19.32 2.21
CA ALA A 457 6.52 -20.76 2.38
C ALA A 457 5.29 -21.31 1.64
N ILE A 458 4.38 -20.41 1.24
CA ILE A 458 3.14 -20.76 0.53
C ILE A 458 3.40 -20.70 -0.98
N GLU A 459 3.08 -21.78 -1.70
CA GLU A 459 3.25 -21.90 -3.13
C GLU A 459 1.95 -22.35 -3.81
N GLY A 460 1.71 -21.91 -5.04
CA GLY A 460 0.54 -22.28 -5.84
C GLY A 460 -0.76 -21.65 -5.34
N ASP A 461 -1.83 -22.45 -5.28
CA ASP A 461 -3.19 -21.98 -5.04
C ASP A 461 -3.59 -21.94 -3.55
N MET A 462 -2.64 -21.76 -2.67
CA MET A 462 -2.90 -21.60 -1.23
C MET A 462 -2.81 -20.13 -0.82
N TRP A 463 -3.59 -19.75 0.21
CA TRP A 463 -3.65 -18.37 0.74
C TRP A 463 -3.82 -18.32 2.24
N ILE A 464 -3.40 -17.22 2.84
CA ILE A 464 -3.67 -16.94 4.24
C ILE A 464 -5.12 -16.45 4.37
N ALA A 465 -5.96 -17.28 4.97
CA ALA A 465 -7.37 -16.98 5.18
C ALA A 465 -7.62 -16.25 6.50
N LYS A 466 -6.76 -16.48 7.50
CA LYS A 466 -6.84 -15.81 8.80
C LYS A 466 -5.46 -15.75 9.43
N TRP A 467 -5.20 -14.63 10.09
CA TRP A 467 -4.00 -14.39 10.89
C TRP A 467 -4.43 -13.86 12.25
N ASP A 468 -4.08 -14.55 13.32
CA ASP A 468 -4.49 -14.19 14.68
C ASP A 468 -3.27 -14.28 15.62
N GLU A 469 -2.93 -13.17 16.27
CA GLU A 469 -1.81 -13.13 17.22
C GLU A 469 -2.34 -13.06 18.66
N LYS A 470 -1.91 -14.00 19.48
CA LYS A 470 -2.21 -14.02 20.91
C LYS A 470 -0.93 -14.00 21.73
N SER A 471 -0.87 -13.11 22.69
CA SER A 471 0.18 -13.14 23.68
C SER A 471 -0.15 -14.21 24.74
N VAL A 472 0.70 -15.22 24.85
CA VAL A 472 0.59 -16.26 25.86
C VAL A 472 1.71 -16.06 26.89
N THR A 473 1.33 -15.93 28.14
CA THR A 473 2.34 -15.86 29.21
C THR A 473 2.78 -17.30 29.54
N VAL A 474 3.97 -17.67 29.11
CA VAL A 474 4.56 -18.98 29.41
C VAL A 474 5.34 -18.86 30.71
N LYS A 475 4.96 -19.66 31.69
CA LYS A 475 5.79 -19.86 32.88
C LYS A 475 6.90 -20.84 32.51
N THR A 476 8.13 -20.39 32.53
CA THR A 476 9.28 -21.27 32.29
C THR A 476 9.33 -22.30 33.42
N GLU A 477 9.13 -23.59 33.09
CA GLU A 477 9.37 -24.68 34.03
C GLU A 477 10.87 -24.73 34.35
N GLU A 478 11.21 -24.69 35.61
CA GLU A 478 12.59 -24.88 36.08
C GLU A 478 13.12 -26.23 35.60
N PRO A 479 14.36 -26.31 35.12
CA PRO A 479 15.00 -27.60 34.88
C PRO A 479 15.12 -28.33 36.23
N LYS A 480 14.57 -29.53 36.30
CA LYS A 480 14.64 -30.41 37.49
C LYS A 480 16.11 -30.51 37.94
N ALA A 481 16.44 -29.83 39.00
CA ALA A 481 17.75 -29.95 39.63
C ALA A 481 17.94 -31.37 40.13
N GLN A 482 18.95 -32.04 39.60
CA GLN A 482 19.45 -33.30 40.15
C GLN A 482 19.89 -33.04 41.59
N THR A 483 19.25 -33.74 42.52
CA THR A 483 19.56 -33.70 43.96
C THR A 483 20.97 -34.23 44.21
N SER A 484 21.90 -33.31 44.46
CA SER A 484 23.14 -33.63 45.15
C SER A 484 23.00 -33.15 46.61
N ARG A 485 23.10 -34.07 47.53
CA ARG A 485 23.12 -33.85 49.00
C ARG A 485 24.37 -33.01 49.35
N ARG A 486 24.20 -31.83 49.90
CA ARG A 486 24.89 -31.17 51.02
C ARG A 486 24.89 -29.65 50.86
N GLY A 487 24.45 -28.98 51.92
CA GLY A 487 24.78 -27.57 52.16
C GLY A 487 23.59 -26.61 52.24
N ARG A 488 23.12 -26.30 53.46
CA ARG A 488 22.20 -25.19 53.75
C ARG A 488 22.83 -23.85 53.30
N SER A 489 22.20 -23.21 52.33
CA SER A 489 22.31 -21.74 52.19
C SER A 489 20.97 -21.19 51.70
N ARG A 490 20.49 -20.14 52.34
CA ARG A 490 19.27 -19.40 52.00
C ARG A 490 19.37 -18.89 50.55
N ALA A 491 18.74 -19.53 49.62
CA ALA A 491 18.57 -19.01 48.28
C ALA A 491 17.46 -17.93 48.30
N ARG A 492 17.86 -16.73 48.00
CA ARG A 492 16.99 -15.60 47.66
C ARG A 492 16.17 -16.03 46.42
N GLN A 493 14.86 -16.15 46.52
CA GLN A 493 13.97 -16.36 45.38
C GLN A 493 14.17 -15.21 44.42
N GLN A 494 14.78 -15.47 43.29
CA GLN A 494 14.71 -14.56 42.14
C GLN A 494 13.31 -14.57 41.58
N PRO A 495 12.76 -13.45 41.16
CA PRO A 495 11.44 -13.43 40.55
C PRO A 495 11.47 -14.25 39.26
N VAL A 496 10.50 -15.16 39.13
CA VAL A 496 10.28 -15.95 37.91
C VAL A 496 10.01 -14.94 36.77
N GLU A 497 10.92 -14.86 35.85
CA GLU A 497 10.75 -14.03 34.67
C GLU A 497 9.60 -14.60 33.83
N GLN A 498 8.46 -13.92 33.86
CA GLN A 498 7.34 -14.23 33.00
C GLN A 498 7.66 -13.70 31.60
N ARG A 499 7.97 -14.60 30.70
CA ARG A 499 8.19 -14.27 29.30
C ARG A 499 6.85 -14.32 28.57
N THR A 500 6.47 -13.23 27.95
CA THR A 500 5.28 -13.18 27.11
C THR A 500 5.68 -13.60 25.70
N GLU A 501 5.25 -14.76 25.27
CA GLU A 501 5.44 -15.23 23.89
C GLU A 501 4.23 -14.85 23.04
N VAL A 502 4.48 -14.38 21.84
CA VAL A 502 3.43 -14.14 20.86
C VAL A 502 3.29 -15.38 20.00
N VAL A 503 2.15 -16.04 20.12
CA VAL A 503 1.78 -17.16 19.26
C VAL A 503 0.85 -16.65 18.17
N THR A 504 1.26 -16.84 16.93
CA THR A 504 0.49 -16.45 15.76
C THR A 504 -0.22 -17.67 15.20
N THR A 505 -1.53 -17.70 15.26
CA THR A 505 -2.35 -18.74 14.62
C THR A 505 -2.67 -18.30 13.20
N VAL A 506 -2.21 -19.06 12.22
CA VAL A 506 -2.42 -18.80 10.80
C VAL A 506 -3.33 -19.88 10.24
N THR A 507 -4.44 -19.47 9.66
CA THR A 507 -5.33 -20.36 8.92
C THR A 507 -5.06 -20.22 7.44
N LEU A 508 -4.61 -21.28 6.81
CA LEU A 508 -4.35 -21.37 5.38
C LEU A 508 -5.52 -22.09 4.69
N ARG A 509 -5.87 -21.65 3.50
CA ARG A 509 -6.87 -22.29 2.65
C ARG A 509 -6.30 -22.56 1.27
N GLY A 510 -6.81 -23.59 0.61
CA GLY A 510 -6.45 -23.93 -0.76
C GLY A 510 -7.42 -24.95 -1.34
N TRP A 511 -7.37 -25.13 -2.65
CA TRP A 511 -8.17 -26.17 -3.30
C TRP A 511 -7.59 -27.55 -3.04
N ARG A 512 -8.41 -28.50 -2.60
CA ARG A 512 -7.98 -29.85 -2.21
C ARG A 512 -7.15 -30.56 -3.29
N ASP A 513 -7.60 -30.51 -4.53
CA ASP A 513 -6.92 -31.21 -5.64
C ASP A 513 -5.54 -30.64 -5.93
N GLN A 514 -5.34 -29.36 -5.71
CA GLN A 514 -4.06 -28.66 -5.96
C GLN A 514 -3.12 -28.79 -4.76
N THR A 515 -3.62 -28.63 -3.54
CA THR A 515 -2.83 -28.80 -2.32
C THR A 515 -2.38 -30.24 -2.11
N GLN A 516 -3.17 -31.21 -2.51
CA GLN A 516 -2.81 -32.63 -2.45
C GLN A 516 -1.73 -32.99 -3.49
N ARG A 517 -1.81 -32.43 -4.71
CA ARG A 517 -0.75 -32.60 -5.74
C ARG A 517 0.56 -31.97 -5.31
N LEU A 518 0.54 -30.84 -4.61
CA LEU A 518 1.75 -30.20 -4.06
C LEU A 518 2.40 -31.08 -2.98
N ALA A 519 1.62 -31.64 -2.06
CA ALA A 519 2.12 -32.52 -1.02
C ALA A 519 2.73 -33.81 -1.62
N GLU A 520 2.04 -34.44 -2.55
CA GLU A 520 2.49 -35.64 -3.26
C GLU A 520 3.78 -35.40 -4.08
N LYS A 521 3.91 -34.24 -4.69
CA LYS A 521 5.11 -33.86 -5.46
C LYS A 521 6.38 -33.76 -4.61
N GLU A 522 6.25 -33.37 -3.35
CA GLU A 522 7.36 -33.30 -2.39
C GLU A 522 7.44 -34.52 -1.44
N SER A 523 6.73 -35.60 -1.74
CA SER A 523 6.71 -36.85 -0.95
C SER A 523 6.24 -36.66 0.49
N GLU A 524 5.32 -35.72 0.73
CA GLU A 524 4.70 -35.50 2.02
C GLU A 524 3.28 -36.11 2.08
N SER A 525 2.88 -36.60 3.25
CA SER A 525 1.59 -37.29 3.43
C SER A 525 0.39 -36.33 3.37
N THR A 526 0.59 -35.09 3.82
CA THR A 526 -0.45 -34.06 3.81
C THR A 526 0.13 -32.69 3.46
N ILE A 527 -0.74 -31.78 3.00
CA ILE A 527 -0.34 -30.38 2.75
C ILE A 527 0.11 -29.69 4.05
N ALA A 528 -0.40 -30.13 5.20
CA ALA A 528 -0.01 -29.60 6.49
C ALA A 528 1.45 -29.97 6.82
N ASP A 529 1.87 -31.18 6.54
CA ASP A 529 3.25 -31.64 6.74
C ASP A 529 4.21 -30.91 5.82
N LEU A 530 3.82 -30.73 4.56
CA LEU A 530 4.59 -29.96 3.60
C LEU A 530 4.82 -28.51 4.04
N LEU A 531 3.75 -27.85 4.46
CA LEU A 531 3.82 -26.46 4.93
C LEU A 531 4.66 -26.34 6.19
N LYS A 532 4.51 -27.26 7.13
CA LYS A 532 5.33 -27.30 8.34
C LYS A 532 6.81 -27.40 8.00
N LYS A 533 7.19 -28.32 7.14
CA LYS A 533 8.57 -28.53 6.69
C LYS A 533 9.15 -27.31 5.95
N ARG A 534 8.35 -26.64 5.12
CA ARG A 534 8.77 -25.42 4.43
C ARG A 534 8.98 -24.26 5.37
N LEU A 535 8.04 -24.06 6.31
CA LEU A 535 8.15 -23.02 7.32
C LEU A 535 9.36 -23.24 8.24
N GLU A 536 9.59 -24.46 8.71
CA GLU A 536 10.77 -24.79 9.53
C GLU A 536 12.09 -24.52 8.79
N LYS A 537 12.11 -24.71 7.47
CA LYS A 537 13.28 -24.42 6.62
C LYS A 537 13.63 -22.92 6.53
N THR A 538 12.70 -22.02 6.76
CA THR A 538 12.97 -20.57 6.71
C THR A 538 13.86 -20.09 7.85
N GLY A 539 14.00 -20.86 8.93
CA GLY A 539 14.82 -20.49 10.10
C GLY A 539 14.29 -19.30 10.91
N ALA A 540 13.06 -18.85 10.63
CA ALA A 540 12.45 -17.69 11.29
C ALA A 540 11.67 -18.05 12.57
N PHE A 541 11.59 -19.34 12.90
CA PHE A 541 10.77 -19.85 14.00
C PHE A 541 11.63 -20.42 15.13
N ALA A 542 11.13 -20.28 16.35
CA ALA A 542 11.72 -20.92 17.50
C ALA A 542 11.75 -22.47 17.32
N THR A 543 12.64 -23.15 18.03
CA THR A 543 12.73 -24.61 17.99
C THR A 543 11.35 -25.24 18.31
N ASN A 544 10.80 -26.06 17.41
CA ASN A 544 9.42 -26.54 17.42
C ASN A 544 8.36 -25.43 17.36
N GLY A 545 8.70 -24.30 16.75
CA GLY A 545 7.83 -23.12 16.66
C GLY A 545 6.72 -23.21 15.60
N VAL A 546 6.63 -24.31 14.84
CA VAL A 546 5.56 -24.56 13.86
C VAL A 546 4.76 -25.78 14.29
N GLU A 547 3.53 -25.56 14.72
CA GLU A 547 2.62 -26.61 15.19
C GLU A 547 1.33 -26.62 14.35
N ILE A 548 0.90 -27.80 13.93
CA ILE A 548 -0.36 -27.98 13.21
C ILE A 548 -1.49 -28.09 14.24
N VAL A 549 -2.49 -27.21 14.15
CA VAL A 549 -3.66 -27.19 15.03
C VAL A 549 -4.83 -27.87 14.34
N GLY A 550 -5.05 -29.15 14.64
CA GLY A 550 -6.16 -29.92 14.11
C GLY A 550 -5.89 -30.60 12.77
N ALA A 551 -6.68 -31.63 12.49
CA ALA A 551 -6.64 -32.32 11.20
C ALA A 551 -7.17 -31.40 10.09
N PRO A 552 -6.57 -31.43 8.88
CA PRO A 552 -7.09 -30.67 7.74
C PRO A 552 -8.56 -31.04 7.50
N THR A 553 -9.44 -30.05 7.44
CA THR A 553 -10.86 -30.29 7.18
C THR A 553 -11.03 -30.89 5.79
N MET A 554 -11.39 -32.18 5.73
CA MET A 554 -11.64 -32.90 4.49
C MET A 554 -13.05 -32.57 3.97
N GLY A 555 -13.13 -31.68 2.97
CA GLY A 555 -14.35 -31.49 2.18
C GLY A 555 -14.45 -32.45 0.99
N ARG A 556 -15.53 -32.39 0.21
CA ARG A 556 -15.71 -33.13 -1.06
C ARG A 556 -14.64 -32.73 -2.09
N LYS A 557 -14.41 -33.59 -3.11
CA LYS A 557 -13.58 -33.27 -4.28
C LYS A 557 -13.96 -31.88 -4.83
N ASN A 558 -12.99 -31.00 -5.07
CA ASN A 558 -13.17 -29.57 -5.39
C ASN A 558 -13.66 -28.67 -4.22
N SER A 559 -13.52 -29.09 -2.98
CA SER A 559 -13.78 -28.23 -1.82
C SER A 559 -12.53 -27.52 -1.33
N LEU A 560 -12.74 -26.43 -0.62
CA LEU A 560 -11.67 -25.72 0.09
C LEU A 560 -11.14 -26.57 1.23
N GLN A 561 -9.82 -26.78 1.27
CA GLN A 561 -9.12 -27.38 2.39
C GLN A 561 -8.57 -26.25 3.29
N GLN A 562 -8.69 -26.44 4.59
CA GLN A 562 -8.19 -25.48 5.58
C GLN A 562 -7.16 -26.17 6.47
N VAL A 563 -6.04 -25.50 6.67
CA VAL A 563 -4.97 -25.90 7.60
C VAL A 563 -4.76 -24.77 8.57
N GLU A 564 -4.72 -25.06 9.85
CA GLU A 564 -4.47 -24.11 10.92
C GLU A 564 -3.10 -24.41 11.55
N LEU A 565 -2.25 -23.38 11.63
CA LEU A 565 -0.89 -23.48 12.14
C LEU A 565 -0.71 -22.50 13.29
N ASN A 566 -0.11 -22.98 14.38
CA ASN A 566 0.42 -22.11 15.43
C ASN A 566 1.89 -21.87 15.16
N LEU A 567 2.26 -20.62 15.01
CA LEU A 567 3.60 -20.16 14.67
C LEU A 567 4.20 -19.39 15.84
N LYS A 568 5.37 -19.80 16.29
CA LYS A 568 6.18 -19.08 17.26
C LYS A 568 7.41 -18.55 16.55
N PHE A 569 7.41 -17.26 16.23
CA PHE A 569 8.56 -16.60 15.61
C PHE A 569 9.69 -16.40 16.63
N GLU A 570 10.92 -16.50 16.18
CA GLU A 570 12.03 -16.02 16.99
C GLU A 570 11.92 -14.51 17.16
N GLU A 571 12.03 -14.04 18.41
CA GLU A 571 12.10 -12.60 18.65
C GLU A 571 13.39 -12.05 18.03
N PRO A 572 13.32 -10.96 17.27
CA PRO A 572 14.52 -10.31 16.79
C PRO A 572 15.34 -9.87 18.01
N LYS A 573 16.58 -10.33 18.09
CA LYS A 573 17.55 -9.89 19.13
C LYS A 573 17.88 -8.43 18.84
N TRP A 574 17.12 -7.53 19.44
CA TRP A 574 17.48 -6.12 19.45
C TRP A 574 18.63 -5.93 20.44
N LYS A 575 19.79 -5.53 19.91
CA LYS A 575 20.84 -4.88 20.70
C LYS A 575 20.64 -3.38 20.68
#